data_5a913d42c52128cc0ab165371ce5e18e
#
_entry.id   5a913d42c52128cc0ab165371ce5e18e
#
_cell.length_a   1.000
_cell.length_b   1.000
_cell.length_c   1.000
_cell.angle_alpha   90.00
_cell.angle_beta   90.00
_cell.angle_gamma   90.00
#
_symmetry.space_group_name_H-M   'P 1'
#
loop_
_entity.id
_entity.type
_entity.pdbx_description
1 polymer ?
#
loop_
_entity_poly.entity_id
_entity_poly.type
_entity_poly.pdbx_seq_one_letter_code
_entity_poly.pdbx_strand_id
1 'polypeptide(L)'
;MTALVVRQGTVWPKNAPTKTAILQSALPDSITVQWEVNDTYQAQFTAWDDGSEAFSMLAVQNSVLIDGDWFVIKQLQPDYTGGVNTVEVTCNHLYLDWASRNFSYYGNTMKWTMNGQVYNPNASEGLTKAEVEAKGDTDDDSATDNADITQSLDPKGVIDHFISPQANITFSYHGDFSQQNIVVNQDLSFTDVLSLITSTWTTAVIFPKGLDIGIYTSDAFYQNHGTRVDYLHDTPQMQLAYDTTSITNGARLISPTATEDVTTTTSTTETVNTGSQANEVIAFAEKQVGYPYVWGGPRGVDYVGGTDCSGLTSNIYKHFGITIGLTTYTQCNDGTRIDRSEVQTGDLGFYNPGPHHVVMALDNSRAIQQPQPGQKCNIFNINSYEPDYWIRNSQMAALVGTSTTDTETDTENNTTSISYSYFTPFWYQNQDSVDRWGLFATSDMTLSTAQTVDDAKKEADSNFNLNPTFSLIATFESGEKIEPGDVAHITIKSIGYSTDLKLVGYQIYPYSKSQQPTGTYNSNPTNILDYQSAINNRLDGSVKSLSSQLEASTANRQWITRKAAERGNTGGQENVT
;
A
#
# COMPACT_ATOMS: atom_id res chain seq x y z
N MET A 1 33.73 19.69 -28.35
CA MET A 1 34.28 18.65 -27.46
C MET A 1 33.40 18.61 -26.24
N THR A 2 32.92 17.46 -25.92
CA THR A 2 32.13 17.24 -24.72
C THR A 2 33.09 17.19 -23.53
N ALA A 3 32.86 18.01 -22.53
CA ALA A 3 33.71 18.06 -21.34
C ALA A 3 32.83 17.71 -20.13
N LEU A 4 33.03 16.53 -19.57
CA LEU A 4 32.43 16.16 -18.29
C LEU A 4 33.33 16.56 -17.14
N VAL A 5 32.77 17.01 -16.02
CA VAL A 5 33.56 17.31 -14.83
C VAL A 5 33.52 16.07 -13.92
N VAL A 6 34.70 15.47 -13.71
CA VAL A 6 34.87 14.38 -12.74
C VAL A 6 35.36 14.95 -11.43
N ARG A 7 34.84 14.50 -10.33
CA ARG A 7 35.16 14.93 -8.98
C ARG A 7 35.49 13.71 -8.12
N GLN A 8 36.54 13.84 -7.33
CA GLN A 8 36.95 12.84 -6.36
C GLN A 8 35.93 12.78 -5.20
N GLY A 9 35.39 11.61 -4.93
CA GLY A 9 34.37 11.37 -3.91
C GLY A 9 32.99 11.90 -4.29
N THR A 10 32.06 11.78 -3.37
CA THR A 10 30.70 12.27 -3.53
C THR A 10 30.58 13.73 -3.13
N VAL A 11 29.55 14.43 -3.58
CA VAL A 11 29.38 15.89 -3.36
C VAL A 11 28.87 16.21 -1.94
N TRP A 12 28.57 15.20 -1.16
CA TRP A 12 27.85 15.30 0.10
C TRP A 12 28.57 15.84 1.30
N PRO A 13 29.84 15.55 1.55
CA PRO A 13 30.38 15.75 2.89
C PRO A 13 30.72 17.18 3.20
N LYS A 14 30.78 17.50 4.50
CA LYS A 14 31.37 18.71 5.04
C LYS A 14 32.79 18.96 4.49
N ASN A 15 33.49 17.92 4.10
CA ASN A 15 34.76 17.96 3.41
C ASN A 15 34.49 17.86 1.91
N ALA A 16 34.33 19.00 1.25
CA ALA A 16 34.19 19.04 -0.20
C ALA A 16 35.34 18.25 -0.87
N PRO A 17 35.05 17.52 -1.95
CA PRO A 17 36.08 16.84 -2.72
C PRO A 17 37.15 17.85 -3.10
N THR A 18 38.39 17.50 -2.85
CA THR A 18 39.53 18.42 -3.03
C THR A 18 40.01 18.46 -4.46
N LYS A 19 39.53 17.51 -5.32
CA LYS A 19 40.07 17.35 -6.66
C LYS A 19 38.94 17.23 -7.68
N THR A 20 39.05 18.03 -8.73
CA THR A 20 38.17 18.00 -9.90
C THR A 20 39.02 18.05 -11.16
N ALA A 21 38.60 17.32 -12.20
CA ALA A 21 39.27 17.35 -13.51
C ALA A 21 38.20 17.32 -14.62
N ILE A 22 38.57 17.77 -15.81
CA ILE A 22 37.71 17.79 -16.99
C ILE A 22 38.05 16.59 -17.85
N LEU A 23 37.10 15.68 -17.98
CA LEU A 23 37.19 14.50 -18.84
C LEU A 23 36.79 14.89 -20.27
N GLN A 24 37.70 14.77 -21.18
CA GLN A 24 37.49 15.05 -22.60
C GLN A 24 37.38 13.79 -23.46
N SER A 25 37.74 12.66 -22.90
CA SER A 25 37.73 11.35 -23.57
C SER A 25 36.40 10.61 -23.52
N ALA A 26 35.36 11.21 -22.94
CA ALA A 26 34.01 10.64 -23.00
C ALA A 26 33.45 10.73 -24.44
N LEU A 27 32.88 9.63 -24.92
CA LEU A 27 32.25 9.54 -26.23
C LEU A 27 30.88 10.22 -26.19
N PRO A 28 30.64 11.31 -26.94
CA PRO A 28 29.40 12.11 -26.81
C PRO A 28 28.13 11.30 -27.06
N ASP A 29 28.17 10.39 -28.02
CA ASP A 29 27.00 9.59 -28.42
C ASP A 29 26.70 8.44 -27.44
N SER A 30 27.62 8.15 -26.49
CA SER A 30 27.41 7.15 -25.44
C SER A 30 26.87 7.75 -24.13
N ILE A 31 26.87 9.09 -24.01
CA ILE A 31 26.43 9.74 -22.79
C ILE A 31 24.91 9.77 -22.75
N THR A 32 24.35 9.00 -21.85
CA THR A 32 22.89 8.91 -21.65
C THR A 32 22.53 9.37 -20.25
N VAL A 33 21.35 9.96 -20.12
CA VAL A 33 20.67 10.19 -18.85
C VAL A 33 19.30 9.57 -18.96
N GLN A 34 18.99 8.67 -18.05
CA GLN A 34 17.70 7.98 -17.95
C GLN A 34 17.03 8.35 -16.63
N TRP A 35 15.79 8.74 -16.71
CA TRP A 35 14.94 8.98 -15.55
C TRP A 35 13.62 8.25 -15.71
N GLU A 36 13.13 7.69 -14.62
CA GLU A 36 11.82 7.10 -14.49
C GLU A 36 11.23 7.49 -13.13
N VAL A 37 9.96 7.87 -13.12
CA VAL A 37 9.30 8.42 -11.93
C VAL A 37 9.38 7.45 -10.75
N ASN A 38 9.90 7.94 -9.61
CA ASN A 38 10.06 7.21 -8.35
C ASN A 38 10.89 5.92 -8.43
N ASP A 39 11.62 5.70 -9.51
CA ASP A 39 12.43 4.49 -9.71
C ASP A 39 13.86 4.83 -10.12
N THR A 40 14.11 5.09 -11.37
CA THR A 40 15.44 5.21 -11.93
C THR A 40 15.82 6.67 -12.15
N TYR A 41 17.05 7.04 -11.77
CA TYR A 41 17.71 8.24 -12.24
C TYR A 41 19.20 7.94 -12.37
N GLN A 42 19.60 7.58 -13.58
CA GLN A 42 20.92 7.05 -13.89
C GLN A 42 21.54 7.79 -15.07
N ALA A 43 22.86 7.76 -15.15
CA ALA A 43 23.62 8.17 -16.31
C ALA A 43 24.63 7.07 -16.69
N GLN A 44 24.86 6.92 -17.99
CA GLN A 44 25.87 6.01 -18.52
C GLN A 44 26.70 6.73 -19.57
N PHE A 45 27.98 6.36 -19.68
CA PHE A 45 28.85 6.82 -20.75
C PHE A 45 30.05 5.91 -20.93
N THR A 46 30.66 5.96 -22.10
CA THR A 46 31.94 5.31 -22.40
C THR A 46 33.02 6.37 -22.54
N ALA A 47 34.16 6.16 -21.95
CA ALA A 47 35.35 6.98 -22.13
C ALA A 47 36.54 6.11 -22.60
N TRP A 48 37.39 6.68 -23.43
CA TRP A 48 38.65 6.02 -23.81
C TRP A 48 39.82 6.54 -22.96
N ASP A 49 40.80 5.68 -22.73
CA ASP A 49 42.01 6.00 -21.96
C ASP A 49 42.93 6.93 -22.75
N ASP A 50 42.88 8.22 -22.42
CA ASP A 50 43.71 9.26 -22.99
C ASP A 50 44.97 9.56 -22.15
N GLY A 51 45.20 8.78 -21.09
CA GLY A 51 46.29 8.98 -20.13
C GLY A 51 46.09 10.19 -19.23
N SER A 52 44.92 10.84 -19.26
CA SER A 52 44.63 12.03 -18.46
C SER A 52 44.39 11.71 -17.00
N GLU A 53 44.62 12.74 -16.16
CA GLU A 53 44.24 12.67 -14.76
C GLU A 53 42.74 12.46 -14.59
N ALA A 54 41.90 13.06 -15.44
CA ALA A 54 40.43 12.93 -15.41
C ALA A 54 40.01 11.48 -15.67
N PHE A 55 40.64 10.80 -16.63
CA PHE A 55 40.36 9.38 -16.89
C PHE A 55 40.78 8.53 -15.67
N SER A 56 41.93 8.80 -15.06
CA SER A 56 42.38 8.08 -13.86
C SER A 56 41.46 8.30 -12.64
N MET A 57 40.67 9.38 -12.63
CA MET A 57 39.66 9.66 -11.61
C MET A 57 38.31 8.94 -11.83
N LEU A 58 38.15 8.19 -12.95
CA LEU A 58 37.00 7.34 -13.12
C LEU A 58 37.14 6.12 -12.19
N ALA A 59 36.63 6.27 -10.99
CA ALA A 59 36.63 5.27 -9.94
C ALA A 59 35.28 5.22 -9.27
N VAL A 60 34.87 4.04 -8.78
CA VAL A 60 33.63 3.89 -8.02
C VAL A 60 33.61 4.86 -6.85
N GLN A 61 32.44 5.43 -6.58
CA GLN A 61 32.20 6.44 -5.55
C GLN A 61 32.85 7.83 -5.83
N ASN A 62 33.41 8.05 -6.99
CA ASN A 62 33.64 9.40 -7.51
C ASN A 62 32.39 9.91 -8.22
N SER A 63 32.32 11.20 -8.49
CA SER A 63 31.13 11.84 -9.07
C SER A 63 31.43 12.45 -10.42
N VAL A 64 30.43 12.46 -11.29
CA VAL A 64 30.49 13.09 -12.61
C VAL A 64 29.33 14.06 -12.76
N LEU A 65 29.61 15.27 -13.26
CA LEU A 65 28.60 16.26 -13.61
C LEU A 65 28.16 16.04 -15.07
N ILE A 66 26.90 15.72 -15.26
CA ILE A 66 26.29 15.47 -16.58
C ILE A 66 25.01 16.28 -16.65
N ASP A 67 24.86 17.10 -17.67
CA ASP A 67 23.69 17.94 -17.94
C ASP A 67 23.21 18.80 -16.74
N GLY A 68 24.18 19.27 -15.94
CA GLY A 68 23.91 20.12 -14.78
C GLY A 68 23.69 19.38 -13.46
N ASP A 69 23.52 18.06 -13.48
CA ASP A 69 23.33 17.23 -12.31
C ASP A 69 24.53 16.34 -11.97
N TRP A 70 24.69 16.05 -10.68
CA TRP A 70 25.76 15.18 -10.20
C TRP A 70 25.32 13.73 -10.12
N PHE A 71 26.11 12.84 -10.71
CA PHE A 71 25.93 11.39 -10.68
C PHE A 71 27.14 10.74 -10.01
N VAL A 72 26.90 9.74 -9.17
CA VAL A 72 27.93 8.97 -8.46
C VAL A 72 28.21 7.68 -9.23
N ILE A 73 29.49 7.45 -9.56
CA ILE A 73 29.94 6.26 -10.29
C ILE A 73 29.70 5.02 -9.42
N LYS A 74 28.89 4.08 -9.94
CA LYS A 74 28.56 2.82 -9.28
C LYS A 74 29.26 1.62 -9.89
N GLN A 75 29.44 1.64 -11.20
CA GLN A 75 30.02 0.52 -11.92
C GLN A 75 30.97 1.03 -13.01
N LEU A 76 32.05 0.29 -13.17
CA LEU A 76 33.05 0.49 -14.21
C LEU A 76 33.27 -0.85 -14.91
N GLN A 77 33.18 -0.85 -16.23
CA GLN A 77 33.46 -2.02 -17.07
C GLN A 77 34.59 -1.67 -18.06
N PRO A 78 35.84 -1.93 -17.72
CA PRO A 78 36.95 -1.73 -18.64
C PRO A 78 36.90 -2.75 -19.80
N ASP A 79 37.12 -2.26 -21.02
CA ASP A 79 37.26 -3.06 -22.23
C ASP A 79 38.62 -2.78 -22.88
N TYR A 80 39.34 -3.84 -23.19
CA TYR A 80 40.69 -3.81 -23.77
C TYR A 80 40.70 -4.38 -25.21
N THR A 81 39.67 -4.13 -25.97
CA THR A 81 39.50 -4.68 -27.32
C THR A 81 40.15 -3.77 -28.38
N GLY A 82 40.87 -4.34 -29.32
CA GLY A 82 41.34 -3.62 -30.50
C GLY A 82 42.48 -2.63 -30.29
N GLY A 83 43.19 -2.71 -29.16
CA GLY A 83 44.31 -1.82 -28.84
C GLY A 83 43.93 -0.43 -28.32
N VAL A 84 42.65 -0.18 -28.10
CA VAL A 84 42.12 0.99 -27.42
C VAL A 84 41.50 0.55 -26.11
N ASN A 85 41.97 1.11 -25.02
CA ASN A 85 41.36 0.87 -23.72
C ASN A 85 40.18 1.82 -23.55
N THR A 86 39.01 1.26 -23.29
CA THR A 86 37.81 2.03 -22.97
C THR A 86 37.24 1.58 -21.63
N VAL A 87 36.42 2.40 -21.04
CA VAL A 87 35.66 2.06 -19.83
C VAL A 87 34.21 2.51 -20.02
N GLU A 88 33.29 1.60 -19.80
CA GLU A 88 31.86 1.93 -19.64
C GLU A 88 31.61 2.26 -18.19
N VAL A 89 30.95 3.38 -17.96
CA VAL A 89 30.68 3.96 -16.64
C VAL A 89 29.20 4.04 -16.42
N THR A 90 28.72 3.42 -15.34
CA THR A 90 27.32 3.54 -14.89
C THR A 90 27.26 4.32 -13.59
N CYS A 91 26.41 5.31 -13.54
CA CYS A 91 26.28 6.25 -12.44
C CYS A 91 24.83 6.37 -11.98
N ASN A 92 24.61 6.49 -10.68
CA ASN A 92 23.30 6.84 -10.12
C ASN A 92 23.28 8.32 -9.77
N HIS A 93 22.10 8.95 -9.93
CA HIS A 93 21.93 10.32 -9.47
C HIS A 93 22.25 10.43 -7.98
N LEU A 94 22.77 11.56 -7.61
CA LEU A 94 23.32 11.85 -6.29
C LEU A 94 22.34 11.59 -5.15
N TYR A 95 21.03 11.90 -5.31
CA TYR A 95 20.04 11.68 -4.25
C TYR A 95 19.81 10.18 -3.96
N LEU A 96 19.86 9.32 -4.99
CA LEU A 96 19.73 7.86 -4.82
C LEU A 96 20.95 7.29 -4.08
N ASP A 97 22.15 7.77 -4.44
CA ASP A 97 23.37 7.37 -3.72
C ASP A 97 23.30 7.80 -2.25
N TRP A 98 22.86 9.02 -1.99
CA TRP A 98 22.68 9.52 -0.63
C TRP A 98 21.66 8.68 0.15
N ALA A 99 20.48 8.43 -0.40
CA ALA A 99 19.44 7.65 0.26
C ALA A 99 19.93 6.23 0.60
N SER A 100 20.67 5.59 -0.32
CA SER A 100 21.17 4.22 -0.14
C SER A 100 22.24 4.07 0.94
N ARG A 101 22.85 5.17 1.40
CA ARG A 101 23.94 5.16 2.40
C ARG A 101 23.48 5.48 3.81
N ASN A 102 22.28 5.94 3.97
CA ASN A 102 21.80 6.47 5.22
C ASN A 102 20.66 5.61 5.77
N PHE A 103 20.55 5.59 7.09
CA PHE A 103 19.62 4.73 7.80
C PHE A 103 19.06 5.44 9.03
N SER A 104 17.81 5.20 9.37
CA SER A 104 17.13 5.67 10.57
C SER A 104 16.84 4.51 11.50
N TYR A 105 17.26 4.61 12.75
CA TYR A 105 17.02 3.60 13.78
C TYR A 105 16.00 4.10 14.79
N TYR A 106 15.01 3.30 15.07
CA TYR A 106 14.04 3.57 16.12
C TYR A 106 14.66 3.36 17.52
N GLY A 107 14.20 4.14 18.50
CA GLY A 107 14.68 4.04 19.89
C GLY A 107 16.06 4.61 20.15
N ASN A 108 16.82 4.84 19.11
CA ASN A 108 18.01 5.64 19.16
C ASN A 108 17.68 7.00 18.52
N THR A 109 17.91 8.08 19.21
CA THR A 109 17.90 9.43 18.60
C THR A 109 18.99 9.57 17.53
N MET A 110 19.47 8.44 17.06
CA MET A 110 20.51 8.30 16.07
C MET A 110 19.94 8.48 14.69
N LYS A 111 20.37 9.52 14.10
CA LYS A 111 20.23 9.74 12.67
C LYS A 111 21.62 9.70 12.07
N TRP A 112 21.77 8.94 11.01
CA TRP A 112 23.04 8.76 10.32
C TRP A 112 23.54 10.05 9.70
N THR A 113 24.82 10.30 9.82
CA THR A 113 25.49 11.31 9.01
C THR A 113 25.98 10.69 7.71
N MET A 114 26.18 11.52 6.68
CA MET A 114 26.51 11.12 5.31
C MET A 114 27.77 10.29 5.10
N ASN A 115 28.55 10.03 6.13
CA ASN A 115 29.79 9.25 6.03
C ASN A 115 29.59 7.77 6.39
N GLY A 116 28.34 7.31 6.56
CA GLY A 116 28.08 5.96 7.03
C GLY A 116 28.52 5.72 8.49
N GLN A 117 28.90 6.79 9.21
CA GLN A 117 29.20 6.71 10.63
C GLN A 117 27.95 7.01 11.44
N VAL A 118 27.62 6.09 12.32
CA VAL A 118 26.59 6.29 13.34
C VAL A 118 27.08 7.36 14.29
N TYR A 119 26.39 8.48 14.33
CA TYR A 119 26.62 9.49 15.34
C TYR A 119 25.40 9.58 16.24
N ASN A 120 25.54 9.11 17.46
CA ASN A 120 24.55 9.32 18.51
C ASN A 120 25.15 10.24 19.57
N PRO A 121 24.79 11.53 19.56
CA PRO A 121 25.26 12.45 20.59
C PRO A 121 24.67 12.14 21.98
N ASN A 122 23.64 11.30 22.04
CA ASN A 122 22.92 10.93 23.28
C ASN A 122 22.91 9.42 23.51
N ALA A 123 23.70 8.62 22.79
CA ALA A 123 23.84 7.22 23.11
C ALA A 123 24.38 7.13 24.54
N SER A 124 23.54 6.86 25.51
CA SER A 124 23.97 6.14 26.69
C SER A 124 24.63 4.87 26.15
N GLU A 125 25.90 4.69 26.40
CA GLU A 125 26.59 3.43 26.13
C GLU A 125 25.64 2.30 26.55
N GLY A 126 25.37 1.35 25.66
CA GLY A 126 24.49 0.23 25.98
C GLY A 126 24.98 -0.42 27.26
N LEU A 127 24.07 -0.80 28.14
CA LEU A 127 24.42 -1.39 29.43
C LEU A 127 25.45 -2.50 29.20
N THR A 128 26.56 -2.43 29.87
CA THR A 128 27.55 -3.50 29.84
C THR A 128 26.93 -4.75 30.47
N LYS A 129 27.43 -5.94 30.14
CA LYS A 129 26.95 -7.20 30.74
C LYS A 129 26.92 -7.12 32.29
N ALA A 130 27.90 -6.45 32.89
CA ALA A 130 27.97 -6.23 34.34
C ALA A 130 26.85 -5.33 34.87
N GLU A 131 26.38 -4.35 34.09
CA GLU A 131 25.27 -3.48 34.47
C GLU A 131 23.92 -4.17 34.31
N VAL A 132 23.79 -5.07 33.33
CA VAL A 132 22.61 -5.94 33.20
C VAL A 132 22.56 -6.95 34.36
N GLU A 133 23.69 -7.56 34.68
CA GLU A 133 23.79 -8.50 35.83
C GLU A 133 23.57 -7.79 37.19
N ALA A 134 23.96 -6.51 37.31
CA ALA A 134 23.75 -5.74 38.55
C ALA A 134 22.30 -5.26 38.74
N LYS A 135 21.47 -5.24 37.70
CA LYS A 135 20.04 -4.90 37.79
C LYS A 135 19.19 -6.04 38.37
N GLY A 136 19.79 -7.22 38.58
CA GLY A 136 19.09 -8.38 39.13
C GLY A 136 18.05 -8.91 38.15
N ASP A 137 18.03 -10.23 38.07
CA ASP A 137 17.03 -11.03 37.38
C ASP A 137 15.63 -10.69 37.92
N THR A 138 15.02 -9.62 37.45
CA THR A 138 13.58 -9.52 37.50
C THR A 138 13.13 -10.22 36.22
N ASP A 139 12.66 -11.46 36.40
CA ASP A 139 11.87 -12.19 35.42
C ASP A 139 10.63 -11.36 35.01
N ASP A 140 10.86 -10.23 34.40
CA ASP A 140 9.89 -9.53 33.58
C ASP A 140 10.16 -9.96 32.14
N ASP A 141 9.76 -11.19 31.82
CA ASP A 141 9.48 -11.66 30.48
C ASP A 141 8.26 -10.93 29.90
N SER A 142 8.10 -9.65 30.21
CA SER A 142 7.43 -8.75 29.30
C SER A 142 8.41 -8.53 28.15
N ALA A 143 8.48 -9.50 27.22
CA ALA A 143 8.65 -9.16 25.83
C ALA A 143 7.61 -8.06 25.60
N THR A 144 8.04 -6.81 25.69
CA THR A 144 7.24 -5.70 25.21
C THR A 144 7.00 -6.06 23.76
N ASP A 145 5.80 -6.57 23.48
CA ASP A 145 5.27 -6.62 22.16
C ASP A 145 5.61 -5.25 21.55
N ASN A 146 6.48 -5.24 20.55
CA ASN A 146 6.75 -4.05 19.77
C ASN A 146 5.49 -3.76 18.95
N ALA A 147 4.42 -3.39 19.65
CA ALA A 147 3.21 -2.94 19.01
C ALA A 147 3.57 -1.73 18.13
N ASP A 148 3.10 -1.74 16.89
CA ASP A 148 3.32 -0.66 15.96
C ASP A 148 2.82 0.65 16.56
N ILE A 149 3.74 1.59 16.75
CA ILE A 149 3.39 2.95 17.16
C ILE A 149 3.11 3.74 15.89
N THR A 150 1.87 4.18 15.73
CA THR A 150 1.45 4.97 14.57
C THR A 150 1.31 6.44 14.92
N GLN A 151 1.70 7.30 13.99
CA GLN A 151 1.47 8.74 14.04
C GLN A 151 0.79 9.21 12.76
N SER A 152 -0.10 10.19 12.88
CA SER A 152 -0.71 10.84 11.72
C SER A 152 0.26 11.86 11.17
N LEU A 153 0.85 11.58 10.00
CA LEU A 153 1.90 12.40 9.39
C LEU A 153 1.58 12.67 7.92
N ASP A 154 2.07 13.79 7.41
CA ASP A 154 2.23 14.07 5.99
C ASP A 154 3.67 13.72 5.54
N PRO A 155 4.03 13.82 4.25
CA PRO A 155 5.40 13.54 3.80
C PRO A 155 6.46 14.36 4.50
N LYS A 156 6.15 15.61 4.88
CA LYS A 156 7.06 16.44 5.66
C LYS A 156 7.28 15.85 7.06
N GLY A 157 6.22 15.45 7.72
CA GLY A 157 6.28 14.78 9.02
C GLY A 157 7.09 13.48 8.96
N VAL A 158 6.94 12.69 7.89
CA VAL A 158 7.73 11.48 7.65
C VAL A 158 9.23 11.81 7.51
N ILE A 159 9.58 12.79 6.68
CA ILE A 159 10.97 13.23 6.53
C ILE A 159 11.54 13.76 7.85
N ASP A 160 10.81 14.63 8.54
CA ASP A 160 11.25 15.20 9.81
C ASP A 160 11.43 14.12 10.90
N HIS A 161 10.61 13.05 10.86
CA HIS A 161 10.71 11.95 11.82
C HIS A 161 11.93 11.06 11.54
N PHE A 162 12.08 10.58 10.29
CA PHE A 162 13.08 9.56 9.97
C PHE A 162 14.42 10.14 9.52
N ILE A 163 14.44 11.35 8.97
CA ILE A 163 15.65 11.93 8.35
C ILE A 163 16.15 13.13 9.14
N SER A 164 17.37 13.03 9.66
CA SER A 164 18.02 14.20 10.28
C SER A 164 18.33 15.28 9.27
N PRO A 165 18.28 16.56 9.65
CA PRO A 165 18.77 17.62 8.83
C PRO A 165 20.20 17.34 8.35
N GLN A 166 20.41 17.36 7.04
CA GLN A 166 21.70 17.13 6.41
C GLN A 166 22.29 18.45 5.96
N ALA A 167 23.61 18.61 6.10
CA ALA A 167 24.26 19.89 5.91
C ALA A 167 24.13 20.47 4.49
N ASN A 168 23.89 19.64 3.46
CA ASN A 168 23.86 20.07 2.07
C ASN A 168 22.66 19.54 1.30
N ILE A 169 21.68 18.90 1.97
CA ILE A 169 20.45 18.43 1.36
C ILE A 169 19.28 19.14 2.00
N THR A 170 18.40 19.58 1.16
CA THR A 170 17.12 20.17 1.55
C THR A 170 15.98 19.36 0.97
N PHE A 171 14.82 19.50 1.57
CA PHE A 171 13.57 18.94 1.07
C PHE A 171 12.60 20.08 0.81
N SER A 172 11.96 20.03 -0.35
CA SER A 172 10.88 20.95 -0.68
C SER A 172 9.59 20.17 -0.92
N TYR A 173 8.46 20.76 -0.55
CA TYR A 173 7.15 20.11 -0.60
C TYR A 173 6.21 20.94 -1.47
N HIS A 174 5.57 20.30 -2.43
CA HIS A 174 4.77 20.96 -3.45
C HIS A 174 3.40 20.30 -3.58
N GLY A 175 2.35 21.06 -3.34
CA GLY A 175 0.97 20.59 -3.27
C GLY A 175 0.57 20.19 -1.84
N ASP A 176 -0.70 19.86 -1.67
CA ASP A 176 -1.31 19.54 -0.38
C ASP A 176 -1.40 18.03 -0.22
N PHE A 177 -0.74 17.51 0.81
CA PHE A 177 -0.78 16.09 1.16
C PHE A 177 -1.71 15.85 2.35
N SER A 178 -2.53 14.80 2.26
CA SER A 178 -3.33 14.36 3.39
C SER A 178 -2.46 13.72 4.46
N GLN A 179 -2.91 13.82 5.72
CA GLN A 179 -2.29 13.09 6.82
C GLN A 179 -2.62 11.60 6.70
N GLN A 180 -1.62 10.74 6.94
CA GLN A 180 -1.75 9.28 6.92
C GLN A 180 -1.16 8.68 8.20
N ASN A 181 -1.68 7.55 8.63
CA ASN A 181 -1.16 6.83 9.78
C ASN A 181 0.12 6.08 9.40
N ILE A 182 1.24 6.51 9.95
CA ILE A 182 2.57 5.97 9.67
C ILE A 182 3.09 5.24 10.90
N VAL A 183 3.58 4.02 10.73
CA VAL A 183 4.31 3.30 11.77
C VAL A 183 5.67 3.98 11.96
N VAL A 184 5.92 4.50 13.16
CA VAL A 184 7.10 5.33 13.43
C VAL A 184 8.17 4.62 14.25
N ASN A 185 7.89 3.44 14.80
CA ASN A 185 8.80 2.64 15.60
C ASN A 185 9.52 1.56 14.79
N GLN A 186 9.95 1.88 13.58
CA GLN A 186 10.62 0.96 12.68
C GLN A 186 11.97 1.51 12.23
N ASP A 187 12.86 0.58 11.90
CA ASP A 187 14.17 0.86 11.34
C ASP A 187 14.05 0.93 9.82
N LEU A 188 14.44 2.06 9.22
CA LEU A 188 14.33 2.27 7.77
C LEU A 188 15.62 2.83 7.18
N SER A 189 16.04 2.31 6.03
CA SER A 189 16.98 3.03 5.18
C SER A 189 16.30 4.30 4.65
N PHE A 190 17.09 5.31 4.26
CA PHE A 190 16.47 6.50 3.66
C PHE A 190 15.85 6.20 2.30
N THR A 191 16.31 5.16 1.61
CA THR A 191 15.61 4.63 0.43
C THR A 191 14.22 4.12 0.79
N ASP A 192 14.10 3.37 1.90
CA ASP A 192 12.81 2.86 2.37
C ASP A 192 11.89 4.00 2.85
N VAL A 193 12.45 5.06 3.45
CA VAL A 193 11.68 6.26 3.82
C VAL A 193 11.08 6.95 2.58
N LEU A 194 11.87 7.11 1.51
CA LEU A 194 11.37 7.67 0.26
C LEU A 194 10.34 6.74 -0.39
N SER A 195 10.56 5.42 -0.34
CA SER A 195 9.62 4.42 -0.82
C SER A 195 8.32 4.39 0.02
N LEU A 196 8.42 4.58 1.33
CA LEU A 196 7.26 4.71 2.22
C LEU A 196 6.39 5.91 1.80
N ILE A 197 7.00 7.04 1.44
CA ILE A 197 6.25 8.21 0.95
C ILE A 197 5.52 7.87 -0.34
N THR A 198 6.20 7.29 -1.34
CA THR A 198 5.58 6.99 -2.64
C THR A 198 4.57 5.85 -2.60
N SER A 199 4.69 4.91 -1.66
CA SER A 199 3.71 3.84 -1.46
C SER A 199 2.49 4.30 -0.67
N THR A 200 2.66 5.20 0.29
CA THR A 200 1.57 5.73 1.11
C THR A 200 0.76 6.79 0.34
N TRP A 201 1.43 7.71 -0.32
CA TRP A 201 0.82 8.68 -1.23
C TRP A 201 1.12 8.27 -2.66
N THR A 202 0.34 7.35 -3.20
CA THR A 202 0.58 6.66 -4.49
C THR A 202 0.69 7.60 -5.70
N THR A 203 0.25 8.85 -5.56
CA THR A 203 0.39 9.90 -6.58
C THR A 203 1.57 10.84 -6.33
N ALA A 204 2.34 10.62 -5.26
CA ALA A 204 3.51 11.44 -4.96
C ALA A 204 4.64 11.20 -5.96
N VAL A 205 5.33 12.27 -6.31
CA VAL A 205 6.52 12.25 -7.17
C VAL A 205 7.70 12.82 -6.42
N ILE A 206 8.80 12.08 -6.39
CA ILE A 206 10.07 12.54 -5.85
C ILE A 206 10.96 12.93 -7.01
N PHE A 207 11.34 14.21 -7.07
CA PHE A 207 12.21 14.72 -8.11
C PHE A 207 13.25 15.68 -7.55
N PRO A 208 14.55 15.41 -7.75
CA PRO A 208 15.63 16.27 -7.25
C PRO A 208 15.87 17.46 -8.18
N LYS A 209 16.28 18.58 -7.58
CA LYS A 209 16.88 19.73 -8.28
C LYS A 209 18.22 20.04 -7.61
N GLY A 210 19.30 19.48 -8.15
CA GLY A 210 20.62 19.56 -7.51
C GLY A 210 20.63 18.86 -6.15
N LEU A 211 20.74 19.62 -5.06
CA LEU A 211 20.75 19.11 -3.67
C LEU A 211 19.41 19.29 -2.95
N ASP A 212 18.39 19.78 -3.61
CA ASP A 212 17.02 19.85 -3.11
C ASP A 212 16.21 18.67 -3.61
N ILE A 213 15.66 17.89 -2.70
CA ILE A 213 14.80 16.75 -3.02
C ILE A 213 13.36 17.24 -2.92
N GLY A 214 12.74 17.48 -4.08
CA GLY A 214 11.35 17.90 -4.16
C GLY A 214 10.40 16.71 -3.99
N ILE A 215 9.41 16.86 -3.13
CA ILE A 215 8.29 15.93 -2.95
C ILE A 215 7.04 16.64 -3.42
N TYR A 216 6.45 16.12 -4.48
CA TYR A 216 5.36 16.75 -5.20
C TYR A 216 4.10 15.89 -5.13
N THR A 217 2.93 16.51 -5.04
CA THR A 217 1.71 15.83 -5.49
C THR A 217 1.75 15.71 -7.02
N SER A 218 1.05 14.73 -7.58
CA SER A 218 0.98 14.57 -9.04
C SER A 218 0.59 15.87 -9.76
N ASP A 219 -0.40 16.59 -9.22
CA ASP A 219 -0.89 17.82 -9.83
C ASP A 219 0.08 19.01 -9.69
N ALA A 220 0.93 19.00 -8.67
CA ALA A 220 1.98 20.01 -8.52
C ALA A 220 3.18 19.71 -9.42
N PHE A 221 3.47 18.44 -9.71
CA PHE A 221 4.58 18.03 -10.55
C PHE A 221 4.25 18.12 -12.04
N TYR A 222 3.12 17.53 -12.44
CA TYR A 222 2.72 17.46 -13.84
C TYR A 222 1.94 18.70 -14.25
N GLN A 223 2.54 19.51 -15.11
CA GLN A 223 1.96 20.77 -15.60
C GLN A 223 1.78 20.71 -17.11
N ASN A 224 0.64 21.19 -17.56
CA ASN A 224 0.38 21.33 -19.00
C ASN A 224 0.94 22.67 -19.49
N HIS A 225 2.08 22.61 -20.15
CA HIS A 225 2.72 23.77 -20.79
C HIS A 225 2.29 23.96 -22.24
N GLY A 226 1.32 23.18 -22.72
CA GLY A 226 0.85 23.22 -24.10
C GLY A 226 1.70 22.39 -25.07
N THR A 227 2.55 21.51 -24.54
CA THR A 227 3.36 20.58 -25.34
C THR A 227 2.46 19.67 -26.15
N ARG A 228 2.73 19.58 -27.45
CA ARG A 228 2.05 18.69 -28.40
C ARG A 228 3.05 17.76 -29.02
N VAL A 229 2.66 16.50 -29.20
CA VAL A 229 3.47 15.49 -29.87
C VAL A 229 2.60 14.76 -30.88
N ASP A 230 2.70 15.16 -32.14
CA ASP A 230 1.97 14.56 -33.24
C ASP A 230 2.86 13.51 -33.94
N TYR A 231 2.36 12.29 -34.08
CA TYR A 231 3.06 11.23 -34.82
C TYR A 231 3.28 11.62 -36.29
N LEU A 232 4.50 11.42 -36.76
CA LEU A 232 5.01 11.81 -38.09
C LEU A 232 5.15 13.33 -38.32
N HIS A 233 4.93 14.16 -37.30
CA HIS A 233 5.22 15.59 -37.36
C HIS A 233 6.33 15.94 -36.38
N ASP A 234 6.15 15.63 -35.09
CA ASP A 234 7.10 15.96 -34.01
C ASP A 234 7.93 14.74 -33.62
N THR A 235 7.48 13.55 -33.96
CA THR A 235 8.17 12.29 -33.64
C THR A 235 8.08 11.30 -34.80
N PRO A 236 9.21 10.70 -35.23
CA PRO A 236 9.21 9.71 -36.28
C PRO A 236 8.67 8.35 -35.86
N GLN A 237 8.70 8.05 -34.53
CA GLN A 237 8.30 6.77 -34.00
C GLN A 237 7.54 6.92 -32.69
N MET A 238 6.39 6.25 -32.62
CA MET A 238 5.65 6.02 -31.37
C MET A 238 5.38 4.54 -31.19
N GLN A 239 5.64 4.05 -30.00
CA GLN A 239 5.34 2.67 -29.59
C GLN A 239 4.33 2.69 -28.46
N LEU A 240 3.23 1.97 -28.61
CA LEU A 240 2.22 1.79 -27.58
C LEU A 240 2.40 0.41 -26.96
N ALA A 241 2.50 0.36 -25.64
CA ALA A 241 2.60 -0.89 -24.88
C ALA A 241 1.45 -0.99 -23.89
N TYR A 242 0.89 -2.19 -23.80
CA TYR A 242 -0.13 -2.56 -22.83
C TYR A 242 0.42 -3.71 -22.01
N ASP A 243 0.40 -3.56 -20.70
CA ASP A 243 0.88 -4.57 -19.78
C ASP A 243 -0.22 -4.94 -18.79
N THR A 244 -0.58 -6.21 -18.77
CA THR A 244 -1.58 -6.79 -17.86
C THR A 244 -0.96 -7.44 -16.64
N THR A 245 0.37 -7.52 -16.55
CA THR A 245 1.07 -8.22 -15.47
C THR A 245 0.91 -7.53 -14.11
N SER A 246 0.62 -6.24 -14.13
CA SER A 246 0.40 -5.43 -12.93
C SER A 246 -1.07 -5.39 -12.47
N ILE A 247 -2.00 -6.02 -13.21
CA ILE A 247 -3.42 -6.02 -12.80
C ILE A 247 -3.53 -6.75 -11.45
N THR A 248 -4.28 -6.12 -10.56
CA THR A 248 -4.75 -6.72 -9.31
C THR A 248 -6.19 -6.32 -9.12
N ASN A 249 -7.10 -7.27 -8.93
CA ASN A 249 -8.54 -7.00 -8.83
C ASN A 249 -9.27 -7.89 -7.83
N GLY A 250 -8.54 -8.67 -7.04
CA GLY A 250 -9.09 -9.50 -5.98
C GLY A 250 -8.09 -9.75 -4.86
N ALA A 251 -8.53 -9.60 -3.62
CA ALA A 251 -7.73 -9.85 -2.43
C ALA A 251 -8.61 -10.25 -1.23
N ARG A 252 -8.01 -10.87 -0.22
CA ARG A 252 -8.61 -10.95 1.10
C ARG A 252 -8.33 -9.64 1.83
N LEU A 253 -9.40 -8.90 2.16
CA LEU A 253 -9.31 -7.63 2.86
C LEU A 253 -9.23 -7.85 4.37
N ILE A 254 -8.27 -7.21 5.00
CA ILE A 254 -8.03 -7.25 6.43
C ILE A 254 -8.35 -5.87 7.00
N SER A 255 -9.14 -5.85 8.08
CA SER A 255 -9.52 -4.63 8.77
C SER A 255 -8.32 -3.94 9.41
N PRO A 256 -8.27 -2.62 9.38
CA PRO A 256 -7.37 -1.90 10.29
C PRO A 256 -7.75 -2.20 11.74
N THR A 257 -6.77 -2.12 12.62
CA THR A 257 -6.97 -2.22 14.05
C THR A 257 -7.12 -0.82 14.65
N ALA A 258 -8.06 -0.66 15.56
CA ALA A 258 -8.20 0.55 16.37
C ALA A 258 -8.00 0.21 17.84
N THR A 259 -7.44 1.15 18.57
CA THR A 259 -7.30 1.05 20.02
C THR A 259 -8.21 2.09 20.66
N GLU A 260 -9.04 1.67 21.60
CA GLU A 260 -9.92 2.56 22.35
C GLU A 260 -9.64 2.40 23.86
N ASP A 261 -9.40 3.51 24.51
CA ASP A 261 -9.27 3.53 25.95
C ASP A 261 -10.66 3.50 26.59
N VAL A 262 -11.02 2.35 27.12
CA VAL A 262 -12.29 2.21 27.85
C VAL A 262 -12.02 2.47 29.33
N THR A 263 -12.44 3.66 29.78
CA THR A 263 -12.42 3.97 31.21
C THR A 263 -13.68 3.39 31.85
N THR A 264 -13.52 2.30 32.56
CA THR A 264 -14.61 1.72 33.35
C THR A 264 -14.57 2.38 34.73
N THR A 265 -15.52 3.28 34.97
CA THR A 265 -15.76 3.76 36.35
C THR A 265 -16.54 2.68 37.09
N THR A 266 -15.84 1.86 37.83
CA THR A 266 -16.45 0.84 38.67
C THR A 266 -16.73 1.46 40.02
N SER A 267 -17.98 1.85 40.24
CA SER A 267 -18.45 2.04 41.62
C SER A 267 -18.72 0.66 42.19
N THR A 268 -17.73 0.08 42.81
CA THR A 268 -17.86 -1.22 43.49
C THR A 268 -18.53 -0.97 44.82
N THR A 269 -19.79 -1.33 44.91
CA THR A 269 -20.32 -1.76 46.21
C THR A 269 -19.84 -3.18 46.37
N GLU A 270 -18.70 -3.40 47.03
CA GLU A 270 -18.17 -4.73 47.25
C GLU A 270 -19.08 -5.48 48.20
N THR A 271 -19.64 -6.56 47.64
CA THR A 271 -20.10 -7.68 48.45
C THR A 271 -18.95 -8.67 48.50
N VAL A 272 -18.14 -8.64 49.54
CA VAL A 272 -16.98 -9.54 49.70
C VAL A 272 -17.49 -10.94 49.92
N ASN A 273 -17.39 -11.80 48.91
CA ASN A 273 -17.59 -13.25 49.02
C ASN A 273 -16.25 -13.92 49.35
N THR A 274 -16.02 -14.20 50.61
CA THR A 274 -14.89 -15.01 51.03
C THR A 274 -15.11 -16.47 50.65
N GLY A 275 -14.56 -16.90 49.51
CA GLY A 275 -14.50 -18.30 49.10
C GLY A 275 -15.18 -18.65 47.77
N SER A 276 -15.65 -17.69 46.98
CA SER A 276 -16.23 -17.97 45.68
C SER A 276 -15.43 -17.30 44.56
N GLN A 277 -15.41 -17.91 43.37
CA GLN A 277 -14.79 -17.33 42.18
C GLN A 277 -15.71 -16.31 41.47
N ALA A 278 -16.75 -15.78 42.14
CA ALA A 278 -17.70 -14.84 41.54
C ALA A 278 -16.98 -13.60 40.98
N ASN A 279 -16.02 -13.04 41.71
CA ASN A 279 -15.26 -11.87 41.27
C ASN A 279 -14.39 -12.17 40.04
N GLU A 280 -13.87 -13.38 39.91
CA GLU A 280 -13.10 -13.80 38.72
C GLU A 280 -14.01 -13.90 37.49
N VAL A 281 -15.24 -14.44 37.67
CA VAL A 281 -16.25 -14.49 36.58
C VAL A 281 -16.64 -13.08 36.12
N ILE A 282 -16.87 -12.17 37.07
CA ILE A 282 -17.19 -10.77 36.76
C ILE A 282 -16.02 -10.11 36.03
N ALA A 283 -14.81 -10.20 36.55
CA ALA A 283 -13.62 -9.59 35.98
C ALA A 283 -13.32 -10.11 34.56
N PHE A 284 -13.51 -11.41 34.31
CA PHE A 284 -13.36 -11.94 32.95
C PHE A 284 -14.48 -11.48 32.02
N ALA A 285 -15.73 -11.43 32.50
CA ALA A 285 -16.83 -10.92 31.72
C ALA A 285 -16.63 -9.45 31.35
N GLU A 286 -16.14 -8.63 32.26
CA GLU A 286 -15.88 -7.20 32.05
C GLU A 286 -14.80 -6.94 31.00
N LYS A 287 -13.82 -7.85 30.80
CA LYS A 287 -12.87 -7.78 29.69
C LYS A 287 -13.53 -7.82 28.29
N GLN A 288 -14.77 -8.28 28.20
CA GLN A 288 -15.52 -8.32 26.94
C GLN A 288 -16.17 -6.98 26.58
N VAL A 289 -16.25 -6.04 27.53
CA VAL A 289 -16.90 -4.73 27.31
C VAL A 289 -16.16 -3.93 26.24
N GLY A 290 -16.91 -3.32 25.31
CA GLY A 290 -16.38 -2.49 24.25
C GLY A 290 -16.13 -3.24 22.93
N TYR A 291 -16.01 -4.57 22.92
CA TYR A 291 -15.86 -5.32 21.67
C TYR A 291 -17.12 -5.25 20.79
N PRO A 292 -16.96 -5.16 19.45
CA PRO A 292 -18.09 -5.04 18.53
C PRO A 292 -18.91 -6.33 18.47
N TYR A 293 -20.19 -6.19 18.17
CA TYR A 293 -21.03 -7.34 17.85
C TYR A 293 -20.61 -7.96 16.52
N VAL A 294 -20.30 -9.27 16.53
CA VAL A 294 -19.94 -10.04 15.35
C VAL A 294 -20.88 -11.24 15.24
N TRP A 295 -21.80 -11.20 14.27
CA TRP A 295 -22.74 -12.31 14.02
C TRP A 295 -21.98 -13.58 13.64
N GLY A 296 -22.22 -14.66 14.37
CA GLY A 296 -21.54 -15.92 14.12
C GLY A 296 -20.06 -15.94 14.54
N GLY A 297 -19.62 -14.97 15.31
CA GLY A 297 -18.25 -14.89 15.82
C GLY A 297 -17.83 -16.11 16.69
N PRO A 298 -16.57 -16.15 17.20
CA PRO A 298 -16.08 -17.24 18.04
C PRO A 298 -17.00 -17.54 19.20
N ARG A 299 -17.28 -18.84 19.43
CA ARG A 299 -18.18 -19.29 20.48
C ARG A 299 -17.75 -20.65 21.05
N GLY A 300 -17.98 -20.85 22.33
CA GLY A 300 -17.58 -22.08 23.03
C GLY A 300 -16.07 -22.28 23.14
N VAL A 301 -15.31 -21.18 23.07
CA VAL A 301 -13.84 -21.13 23.19
C VAL A 301 -13.41 -20.13 24.26
N ASP A 302 -12.22 -20.31 24.81
CA ASP A 302 -11.62 -19.30 25.68
C ASP A 302 -11.15 -18.13 24.82
N TYR A 303 -11.96 -17.05 24.79
CA TYR A 303 -11.78 -15.95 23.86
C TYR A 303 -12.32 -14.64 24.41
N VAL A 304 -11.53 -13.58 24.25
CA VAL A 304 -11.92 -12.19 24.53
C VAL A 304 -11.92 -11.45 23.20
N GLY A 305 -13.07 -10.87 22.80
CA GLY A 305 -13.20 -10.20 21.51
C GLY A 305 -14.63 -10.14 20.98
N GLY A 306 -14.76 -9.65 19.74
CA GLY A 306 -16.05 -9.51 19.09
C GLY A 306 -16.75 -10.85 18.84
N THR A 307 -17.99 -10.96 19.30
CA THR A 307 -18.86 -12.15 19.12
C THR A 307 -20.34 -11.73 19.11
N ASP A 308 -21.28 -12.69 18.99
CA ASP A 308 -22.71 -12.44 19.20
C ASP A 308 -23.13 -12.76 20.66
N CYS A 309 -24.40 -12.55 20.97
CA CYS A 309 -24.91 -12.73 22.33
C CYS A 309 -24.64 -14.13 22.91
N SER A 310 -24.87 -15.19 22.12
CA SER A 310 -24.62 -16.57 22.54
C SER A 310 -23.15 -16.96 22.54
N GLY A 311 -22.36 -16.32 21.68
CA GLY A 311 -20.91 -16.44 21.69
C GLY A 311 -20.29 -15.83 22.94
N LEU A 312 -20.74 -14.63 23.36
CA LEU A 312 -20.31 -13.98 24.59
C LEU A 312 -20.47 -14.91 25.80
N THR A 313 -21.68 -15.41 26.02
CA THR A 313 -21.99 -16.26 27.18
C THR A 313 -21.25 -17.59 27.12
N SER A 314 -21.17 -18.23 25.95
CA SER A 314 -20.47 -19.52 25.81
C SER A 314 -18.94 -19.38 26.00
N ASN A 315 -18.35 -18.24 25.61
CA ASN A 315 -16.92 -17.99 25.78
C ASN A 315 -16.59 -17.73 27.25
N ILE A 316 -17.40 -16.93 27.95
CA ILE A 316 -17.22 -16.70 29.38
C ILE A 316 -17.29 -18.03 30.15
N TYR A 317 -18.32 -18.84 29.89
CA TYR A 317 -18.44 -20.14 30.54
C TYR A 317 -17.26 -21.06 30.20
N LYS A 318 -16.80 -21.05 28.94
CA LYS A 318 -15.67 -21.87 28.50
C LYS A 318 -14.36 -21.53 29.20
N HIS A 319 -14.12 -20.24 29.47
CA HIS A 319 -12.95 -19.79 30.21
C HIS A 319 -12.85 -20.48 31.59
N PHE A 320 -13.98 -20.71 32.23
CA PHE A 320 -14.07 -21.41 33.52
C PHE A 320 -14.26 -22.92 33.36
N GLY A 321 -13.96 -23.49 32.20
CA GLY A 321 -14.04 -24.93 31.93
C GLY A 321 -15.44 -25.48 31.76
N ILE A 322 -16.47 -24.64 31.76
CA ILE A 322 -17.88 -25.02 31.61
C ILE A 322 -18.27 -24.96 30.14
N THR A 323 -18.91 -26.02 29.65
CA THR A 323 -19.41 -26.05 28.26
C THR A 323 -20.93 -25.91 28.24
N ILE A 324 -21.44 -24.91 27.55
CA ILE A 324 -22.87 -24.69 27.29
C ILE A 324 -23.14 -24.67 25.80
N GLY A 325 -24.41 -24.65 25.41
CA GLY A 325 -24.84 -24.57 24.01
C GLY A 325 -24.24 -23.37 23.29
N LEU A 326 -24.12 -23.47 21.96
CA LEU A 326 -23.48 -22.44 21.14
C LEU A 326 -24.48 -21.43 20.54
N THR A 327 -25.77 -21.61 20.78
CA THR A 327 -26.85 -20.71 20.32
C THR A 327 -27.80 -20.43 21.48
N THR A 328 -28.54 -19.35 21.41
CA THR A 328 -29.58 -19.03 22.41
C THR A 328 -30.58 -20.13 22.57
N TYR A 329 -30.94 -20.82 21.47
CA TYR A 329 -31.89 -21.96 21.47
C TYR A 329 -31.37 -23.19 22.19
N THR A 330 -30.10 -23.40 22.25
CA THR A 330 -29.47 -24.50 23.00
C THR A 330 -29.15 -24.09 24.42
N GLN A 331 -28.63 -22.87 24.64
CA GLN A 331 -28.27 -22.34 25.96
C GLN A 331 -29.45 -22.24 26.92
N CYS A 332 -30.66 -21.98 26.42
CA CYS A 332 -31.84 -21.90 27.27
C CYS A 332 -32.22 -23.22 27.98
N ASN A 333 -31.55 -24.33 27.59
CA ASN A 333 -31.76 -25.66 28.18
C ASN A 333 -30.56 -26.07 29.06
N ASP A 334 -29.53 -25.22 29.22
CA ASP A 334 -28.30 -25.55 29.97
C ASP A 334 -28.39 -25.23 31.47
N GLY A 335 -29.61 -25.05 31.97
CA GLY A 335 -29.85 -24.77 33.40
C GLY A 335 -31.32 -24.93 33.80
N THR A 336 -31.57 -24.77 35.07
CA THR A 336 -32.91 -24.75 35.66
C THR A 336 -33.45 -23.34 35.75
N ARG A 337 -34.76 -23.16 35.54
CA ARG A 337 -35.42 -21.87 35.73
C ARG A 337 -35.36 -21.42 37.18
N ILE A 338 -35.10 -20.12 37.38
CA ILE A 338 -35.06 -19.46 38.66
C ILE A 338 -35.91 -18.19 38.64
N ASP A 339 -36.33 -17.74 39.80
CA ASP A 339 -37.03 -16.49 39.96
C ASP A 339 -36.10 -15.29 39.83
N ARG A 340 -36.62 -14.13 39.43
CA ARG A 340 -35.87 -12.89 39.29
C ARG A 340 -35.12 -12.47 40.56
N SER A 341 -35.73 -12.71 41.72
CA SER A 341 -35.16 -12.41 43.04
C SER A 341 -33.95 -13.28 43.41
N GLU A 342 -33.76 -14.39 42.72
CA GLU A 342 -32.68 -15.35 42.97
C GLU A 342 -31.47 -15.13 42.06
N VAL A 343 -31.56 -14.21 41.11
CA VAL A 343 -30.51 -13.98 40.10
C VAL A 343 -29.19 -13.61 40.78
N GLN A 344 -28.13 -14.32 40.38
CA GLN A 344 -26.76 -14.14 40.86
C GLN A 344 -25.76 -14.18 39.69
N THR A 345 -24.49 -13.90 39.99
CA THR A 345 -23.39 -13.94 39.02
C THR A 345 -23.40 -15.25 38.21
N GLY A 346 -23.30 -15.13 36.89
CA GLY A 346 -23.25 -16.26 35.97
C GLY A 346 -24.61 -16.76 35.48
N ASP A 347 -25.73 -16.38 36.09
CA ASP A 347 -27.05 -16.78 35.61
C ASP A 347 -27.32 -16.21 34.22
N LEU A 348 -28.04 -16.94 33.35
CA LEU A 348 -28.36 -16.55 32.00
C LEU A 348 -29.81 -16.06 31.87
N GLY A 349 -29.97 -14.86 31.33
CA GLY A 349 -31.28 -14.25 31.06
C GLY A 349 -31.62 -14.30 29.57
N PHE A 350 -32.88 -14.65 29.24
CA PHE A 350 -33.33 -14.83 27.87
C PHE A 350 -34.55 -13.96 27.55
N TYR A 351 -34.62 -13.52 26.29
CA TYR A 351 -35.70 -12.69 25.75
C TYR A 351 -36.49 -13.44 24.67
N ASN A 352 -37.81 -13.35 24.72
CA ASN A 352 -38.76 -14.00 23.81
C ASN A 352 -39.38 -12.98 22.82
N PRO A 353 -40.06 -13.42 21.74
CA PRO A 353 -40.49 -14.81 21.43
C PRO A 353 -39.38 -15.62 20.79
N GLY A 354 -39.26 -16.91 21.22
CA GLY A 354 -38.13 -17.78 20.92
C GLY A 354 -36.83 -17.14 21.45
N PRO A 355 -35.98 -17.80 22.18
CA PRO A 355 -34.84 -17.14 22.83
C PRO A 355 -33.93 -16.48 21.79
N HIS A 356 -34.28 -15.24 21.38
CA HIS A 356 -33.58 -14.51 20.34
C HIS A 356 -32.37 -13.72 20.86
N HIS A 357 -32.31 -13.49 22.17
CA HIS A 357 -31.21 -12.83 22.84
C HIS A 357 -30.92 -13.48 24.20
N VAL A 358 -29.63 -13.44 24.61
CA VAL A 358 -29.15 -13.96 25.89
C VAL A 358 -28.18 -12.96 26.51
N VAL A 359 -28.26 -12.84 27.82
CA VAL A 359 -27.37 -12.03 28.66
C VAL A 359 -26.86 -12.86 29.83
N MET A 360 -25.77 -12.45 30.46
CA MET A 360 -25.27 -13.07 31.68
C MET A 360 -25.32 -12.08 32.83
N ALA A 361 -25.88 -12.48 33.97
CA ALA A 361 -25.88 -11.66 35.16
C ALA A 361 -24.48 -11.54 35.76
N LEU A 362 -24.08 -10.33 36.10
CA LEU A 362 -22.89 -10.05 36.90
C LEU A 362 -23.24 -10.00 38.38
N ASP A 363 -24.46 -9.58 38.69
CA ASP A 363 -25.07 -9.62 40.01
C ASP A 363 -26.60 -9.56 39.86
N ASN A 364 -27.33 -9.31 40.92
CA ASN A 364 -28.80 -9.22 40.87
C ASN A 364 -29.32 -7.93 40.20
N SER A 365 -28.45 -6.97 39.87
CA SER A 365 -28.82 -5.68 39.29
C SER A 365 -28.17 -5.40 37.93
N ARG A 366 -27.05 -6.02 37.62
CA ARG A 366 -26.26 -5.79 36.40
C ARG A 366 -26.14 -7.07 35.58
N ALA A 367 -26.23 -6.94 34.28
CA ALA A 367 -25.91 -8.00 33.34
C ALA A 367 -25.03 -7.48 32.18
N ILE A 368 -24.26 -8.39 31.59
CA ILE A 368 -23.46 -8.15 30.39
C ILE A 368 -24.14 -8.74 29.17
N GLN A 369 -24.04 -8.01 28.05
CA GLN A 369 -24.61 -8.44 26.78
C GLN A 369 -23.74 -8.04 25.59
N GLN A 370 -23.92 -8.80 24.52
CA GLN A 370 -23.52 -8.41 23.17
C GLN A 370 -24.82 -8.12 22.40
N PRO A 371 -25.20 -6.82 22.23
CA PRO A 371 -26.61 -6.50 21.92
C PRO A 371 -27.04 -6.88 20.50
N GLN A 372 -26.46 -6.26 19.47
CA GLN A 372 -26.85 -6.45 18.07
C GLN A 372 -25.81 -5.85 17.13
N PRO A 373 -25.87 -6.16 15.81
CA PRO A 373 -24.96 -5.56 14.82
C PRO A 373 -24.90 -4.04 14.90
N GLY A 374 -23.67 -3.50 14.86
CA GLY A 374 -23.42 -2.06 14.96
C GLY A 374 -23.30 -1.54 16.41
N GLN A 375 -23.45 -2.39 17.40
CA GLN A 375 -23.27 -2.06 18.80
C GLN A 375 -22.11 -2.85 19.42
N LYS A 376 -21.63 -2.36 20.58
CA LYS A 376 -20.54 -2.98 21.32
C LYS A 376 -21.08 -3.72 22.56
N CYS A 377 -20.32 -4.70 23.03
CA CYS A 377 -20.56 -5.36 24.32
C CYS A 377 -20.65 -4.31 25.43
N ASN A 378 -21.66 -4.42 26.27
CA ASN A 378 -21.88 -3.48 27.35
C ASN A 378 -22.49 -4.15 28.58
N ILE A 379 -22.36 -3.47 29.70
CA ILE A 379 -23.04 -3.80 30.94
C ILE A 379 -24.24 -2.87 31.07
N PHE A 380 -25.37 -3.40 31.51
CA PHE A 380 -26.59 -2.67 31.69
C PHE A 380 -27.29 -3.04 33.00
N ASN A 381 -28.19 -2.17 33.46
CA ASN A 381 -29.00 -2.44 34.64
C ASN A 381 -30.18 -3.34 34.24
N ILE A 382 -30.31 -4.48 34.87
CA ILE A 382 -31.35 -5.49 34.57
C ILE A 382 -32.75 -4.89 34.68
N ASN A 383 -32.99 -4.00 35.64
CA ASN A 383 -34.31 -3.39 35.84
C ASN A 383 -34.70 -2.42 34.69
N SER A 384 -33.74 -1.96 33.87
CA SER A 384 -34.01 -1.10 32.71
C SER A 384 -34.34 -1.90 31.45
N TYR A 385 -33.89 -3.14 31.39
CA TYR A 385 -34.14 -4.08 30.27
C TYR A 385 -34.12 -5.49 30.84
N GLU A 386 -35.25 -5.94 31.38
CA GLU A 386 -35.36 -7.20 32.10
C GLU A 386 -35.60 -8.37 31.16
N PRO A 387 -34.83 -9.48 31.25
CA PRO A 387 -35.10 -10.73 30.55
C PRO A 387 -36.45 -11.32 30.93
N ASP A 388 -37.11 -11.99 29.97
CA ASP A 388 -38.40 -12.66 30.21
C ASP A 388 -38.28 -13.81 31.19
N TYR A 389 -37.11 -14.43 31.29
CA TYR A 389 -36.83 -15.47 32.28
C TYR A 389 -35.33 -15.70 32.47
N TRP A 390 -35.01 -16.29 33.60
CA TRP A 390 -33.65 -16.63 34.00
C TRP A 390 -33.46 -18.13 34.17
N ILE A 391 -32.24 -18.62 33.87
CA ILE A 391 -31.83 -20.00 34.20
C ILE A 391 -30.51 -19.97 34.98
N ARG A 392 -30.33 -20.97 35.83
CA ARG A 392 -29.10 -21.22 36.59
C ARG A 392 -28.43 -22.50 36.12
N ASN A 393 -27.22 -22.38 35.62
CA ASN A 393 -26.38 -23.53 35.35
C ASN A 393 -25.72 -24.03 36.63
N SER A 394 -25.84 -25.34 36.93
CA SER A 394 -25.36 -25.90 38.18
C SER A 394 -23.85 -25.85 38.36
N GLN A 395 -23.07 -25.96 37.28
CA GLN A 395 -21.61 -25.89 37.34
C GLN A 395 -21.15 -24.44 37.60
N MET A 396 -21.76 -23.46 36.94
CA MET A 396 -21.48 -22.06 37.21
C MET A 396 -21.92 -21.67 38.64
N ALA A 397 -23.08 -22.12 39.08
CA ALA A 397 -23.54 -21.87 40.47
C ALA A 397 -22.60 -22.46 41.52
N ALA A 398 -22.06 -23.65 41.28
CA ALA A 398 -21.06 -24.25 42.17
C ALA A 398 -19.75 -23.47 42.21
N LEU A 399 -19.35 -22.86 41.07
CA LEU A 399 -18.16 -22.05 40.93
C LEU A 399 -18.27 -20.74 41.74
N VAL A 400 -19.42 -20.05 41.61
CA VAL A 400 -19.62 -18.73 42.22
C VAL A 400 -20.07 -18.78 43.69
N GLY A 401 -20.55 -19.91 44.17
CA GLY A 401 -20.95 -20.12 45.58
C GLY A 401 -22.19 -19.32 46.03
N THR A 402 -22.58 -19.45 47.30
CA THR A 402 -23.68 -18.66 47.91
C THR A 402 -23.12 -17.45 48.65
N SER A 403 -23.70 -16.27 48.36
CA SER A 403 -23.27 -14.96 48.87
C SER A 403 -23.67 -14.71 50.33
N THR A 404 -22.74 -14.23 51.17
CA THR A 404 -23.03 -13.47 52.40
C THR A 404 -22.54 -12.03 52.24
N THR A 405 -23.37 -11.07 52.64
CA THR A 405 -23.22 -9.63 52.30
C THR A 405 -22.45 -8.87 53.36
N ASP A 406 -21.30 -8.28 52.98
CA ASP A 406 -20.71 -7.12 53.68
C ASP A 406 -20.44 -6.01 52.67
N THR A 407 -20.74 -4.75 53.03
CA THR A 407 -20.75 -3.62 52.12
C THR A 407 -19.60 -2.66 52.40
N GLU A 408 -18.61 -2.60 51.49
CA GLU A 408 -17.63 -1.51 51.42
C GLU A 408 -17.68 -0.87 50.01
N THR A 409 -17.59 0.45 49.98
CA THR A 409 -17.67 1.21 48.70
C THR A 409 -16.30 1.79 48.38
N ASP A 410 -15.63 1.23 47.40
CA ASP A 410 -14.42 1.79 46.82
C ASP A 410 -14.64 2.17 45.32
N THR A 411 -14.10 3.30 44.92
CA THR A 411 -14.26 3.82 43.56
C THR A 411 -12.89 3.80 42.86
N GLU A 412 -12.66 2.83 41.99
CA GLU A 412 -11.48 2.79 41.14
C GLU A 412 -11.84 3.09 39.67
N ASN A 413 -11.06 3.95 39.05
CA ASN A 413 -11.08 4.19 37.61
C ASN A 413 -9.99 3.34 36.95
N ASN A 414 -10.37 2.26 36.32
CA ASN A 414 -9.45 1.45 35.50
C ASN A 414 -9.62 1.79 34.04
N THR A 415 -8.58 2.32 33.42
CA THR A 415 -8.52 2.55 31.97
C THR A 415 -7.82 1.37 31.34
N THR A 416 -8.52 0.63 30.49
CA THR A 416 -7.95 -0.48 29.71
C THR A 416 -8.01 -0.13 28.22
N SER A 417 -6.87 -0.17 27.54
CA SER A 417 -6.80 -0.01 26.10
C SER A 417 -7.19 -1.33 25.41
N ILE A 418 -8.24 -1.27 24.60
CA ILE A 418 -8.75 -2.43 23.85
C ILE A 418 -8.45 -2.23 22.37
N SER A 419 -7.72 -3.17 21.76
CA SER A 419 -7.55 -3.22 20.31
C SER A 419 -8.66 -4.04 19.68
N TYR A 420 -9.28 -3.53 18.63
CA TYR A 420 -10.33 -4.21 17.90
C TYR A 420 -10.22 -3.99 16.39
N SER A 421 -10.76 -4.92 15.61
CA SER A 421 -10.93 -4.80 14.17
C SER A 421 -12.36 -4.38 13.85
N TYR A 422 -12.56 -3.50 12.87
CA TYR A 422 -13.88 -3.01 12.49
C TYR A 422 -14.74 -4.08 11.80
N PHE A 423 -14.10 -5.05 11.13
CA PHE A 423 -14.77 -6.16 10.45
C PHE A 423 -13.86 -7.39 10.37
N THR A 424 -14.46 -8.57 10.20
CA THR A 424 -13.70 -9.81 9.96
C THR A 424 -13.11 -9.83 8.55
N PRO A 425 -11.91 -10.38 8.34
CA PRO A 425 -11.32 -10.51 7.02
C PRO A 425 -12.25 -11.26 6.05
N PHE A 426 -12.42 -10.73 4.84
CA PHE A 426 -13.26 -11.30 3.80
C PHE A 426 -12.64 -11.18 2.42
N TRP A 427 -13.02 -12.07 1.50
CA TRP A 427 -12.63 -11.98 0.11
C TRP A 427 -13.43 -10.91 -0.62
N TYR A 428 -12.73 -10.07 -1.37
CA TYR A 428 -13.33 -9.10 -2.27
C TYR A 428 -12.65 -9.11 -3.63
N GLN A 429 -13.42 -8.90 -4.68
CA GLN A 429 -12.95 -8.68 -6.04
C GLN A 429 -13.75 -7.58 -6.71
N ASN A 430 -13.10 -6.77 -7.52
CA ASN A 430 -13.78 -5.79 -8.35
C ASN A 430 -14.37 -6.51 -9.56
N GLN A 431 -15.70 -6.67 -9.58
CA GLN A 431 -16.39 -7.49 -10.58
C GLN A 431 -16.25 -6.92 -12.00
N ASP A 432 -16.27 -5.60 -12.17
CA ASP A 432 -16.12 -4.95 -13.47
C ASP A 432 -14.75 -5.23 -14.10
N SER A 433 -13.69 -5.24 -13.30
CA SER A 433 -12.35 -5.59 -13.75
C SER A 433 -12.23 -7.09 -14.04
N VAL A 434 -12.80 -7.93 -13.17
CA VAL A 434 -12.81 -9.39 -13.36
C VAL A 434 -13.54 -9.80 -14.63
N ASP A 435 -14.68 -9.18 -14.92
CA ASP A 435 -15.47 -9.47 -16.13
C ASP A 435 -14.72 -9.08 -17.42
N ARG A 436 -13.83 -8.08 -17.35
CA ARG A 436 -13.06 -7.60 -18.50
C ARG A 436 -11.74 -8.36 -18.70
N TRP A 437 -11.03 -8.60 -17.63
CA TRP A 437 -9.63 -9.06 -17.68
C TRP A 437 -9.43 -10.45 -17.09
N GLY A 438 -10.41 -10.99 -16.36
CA GLY A 438 -10.26 -12.17 -15.53
C GLY A 438 -9.80 -11.81 -14.11
N LEU A 439 -9.76 -12.80 -13.23
CA LEU A 439 -9.33 -12.63 -11.86
C LEU A 439 -7.80 -12.61 -11.74
N PHE A 440 -7.28 -11.52 -11.21
CA PHE A 440 -5.88 -11.36 -10.80
C PHE A 440 -5.83 -11.13 -9.30
N ALA A 441 -5.65 -12.23 -8.58
CA ALA A 441 -5.58 -12.21 -7.11
C ALA A 441 -4.22 -11.73 -6.63
N THR A 442 -4.23 -10.90 -5.59
CA THR A 442 -3.02 -10.51 -4.86
C THR A 442 -3.01 -11.07 -3.43
N SER A 443 -1.94 -10.84 -2.70
CA SER A 443 -1.83 -11.18 -1.28
C SER A 443 -2.89 -10.46 -0.44
N ASP A 444 -2.98 -10.83 0.83
CA ASP A 444 -3.83 -10.14 1.81
C ASP A 444 -3.57 -8.63 1.78
N MET A 445 -4.65 -7.86 1.76
CA MET A 445 -4.62 -6.40 1.75
C MET A 445 -5.10 -5.89 3.11
N THR A 446 -4.17 -5.39 3.91
CA THR A 446 -4.51 -4.69 5.15
C THR A 446 -4.92 -3.26 4.81
N LEU A 447 -6.15 -2.91 5.19
CA LEU A 447 -6.71 -1.58 4.95
C LEU A 447 -6.32 -0.62 6.06
N SER A 448 -6.24 0.66 5.74
CA SER A 448 -5.76 1.68 6.67
C SER A 448 -6.88 2.52 7.28
N THR A 449 -7.96 2.75 6.55
CA THR A 449 -9.02 3.71 6.93
C THR A 449 -10.42 3.11 7.02
N ALA A 450 -10.64 1.95 6.43
CA ALA A 450 -11.95 1.34 6.33
C ALA A 450 -12.53 0.92 7.70
N GLN A 451 -13.69 1.47 8.05
CA GLN A 451 -14.41 1.12 9.28
C GLN A 451 -15.65 0.26 9.01
N THR A 452 -16.08 0.17 7.76
CA THR A 452 -17.20 -0.66 7.33
C THR A 452 -16.79 -1.56 6.15
N VAL A 453 -17.56 -2.60 5.89
CA VAL A 453 -17.36 -3.47 4.72
C VAL A 453 -17.45 -2.69 3.39
N ASP A 454 -18.33 -1.67 3.32
CA ASP A 454 -18.46 -0.87 2.09
C ASP A 454 -17.30 0.13 1.92
N ASP A 455 -16.76 0.67 3.00
CA ASP A 455 -15.54 1.48 2.94
C ASP A 455 -14.33 0.61 2.59
N ALA A 456 -14.28 -0.62 3.11
CA ALA A 456 -13.26 -1.60 2.77
C ALA A 456 -13.20 -1.89 1.27
N LYS A 457 -14.35 -2.07 0.63
CA LYS A 457 -14.42 -2.28 -0.82
C LYS A 457 -13.94 -1.06 -1.61
N LYS A 458 -14.34 0.15 -1.20
CA LYS A 458 -13.90 1.39 -1.84
C LYS A 458 -12.39 1.61 -1.70
N GLU A 459 -11.85 1.38 -0.50
CA GLU A 459 -10.42 1.48 -0.25
C GLU A 459 -9.65 0.44 -1.07
N ALA A 460 -10.16 -0.81 -1.15
CA ALA A 460 -9.59 -1.86 -1.98
C ALA A 460 -9.61 -1.50 -3.46
N ASP A 461 -10.72 -0.96 -3.99
CA ASP A 461 -10.81 -0.52 -5.38
C ASP A 461 -9.82 0.61 -5.70
N SER A 462 -9.50 1.45 -4.72
CA SER A 462 -8.50 2.51 -4.88
C SER A 462 -7.06 1.97 -4.87
N ASN A 463 -6.83 0.84 -4.20
CA ASN A 463 -5.53 0.20 -4.07
C ASN A 463 -5.26 -0.86 -5.15
N PHE A 464 -6.30 -1.36 -5.81
CA PHE A 464 -6.17 -2.28 -6.92
C PHE A 464 -5.71 -1.59 -8.20
N ASN A 465 -4.93 -2.31 -8.99
CA ASN A 465 -4.67 -1.97 -10.38
C ASN A 465 -5.75 -2.62 -11.25
N LEU A 466 -6.88 -1.97 -11.41
CA LEU A 466 -8.07 -2.54 -12.05
C LEU A 466 -7.97 -2.67 -13.58
N ASN A 467 -6.95 -2.06 -14.19
CA ASN A 467 -6.78 -2.02 -15.64
C ASN A 467 -5.32 -2.28 -16.02
N PRO A 468 -5.06 -2.71 -17.27
CA PRO A 468 -3.71 -2.79 -17.80
C PRO A 468 -2.96 -1.46 -17.69
N THR A 469 -1.67 -1.54 -17.41
CA THR A 469 -0.81 -0.37 -17.50
C THR A 469 -0.61 -0.01 -18.98
N PHE A 470 -0.77 1.24 -19.29
CA PHE A 470 -0.52 1.78 -20.63
C PHE A 470 0.73 2.65 -20.60
N SER A 471 1.63 2.41 -21.52
CA SER A 471 2.76 3.31 -21.77
C SER A 471 2.88 3.61 -23.26
N LEU A 472 3.21 4.84 -23.57
CA LEU A 472 3.54 5.30 -24.89
C LEU A 472 4.97 5.80 -24.88
N ILE A 473 5.82 5.22 -25.72
CA ILE A 473 7.19 5.67 -25.93
C ILE A 473 7.24 6.45 -27.24
N ALA A 474 7.57 7.73 -27.15
CA ALA A 474 7.82 8.59 -28.31
C ALA A 474 9.34 8.75 -28.49
N THR A 475 9.84 8.54 -29.71
CA THR A 475 11.22 8.80 -30.08
C THR A 475 11.27 10.13 -30.80
N PHE A 476 12.08 11.07 -30.32
CA PHE A 476 12.18 12.43 -30.87
C PHE A 476 13.40 12.58 -31.76
N GLU A 477 13.47 13.68 -32.47
CA GLU A 477 14.68 14.02 -33.22
C GLU A 477 15.83 14.40 -32.27
N SER A 478 17.06 14.21 -32.76
CA SER A 478 18.26 14.54 -31.98
C SER A 478 18.30 16.01 -31.57
N GLY A 479 18.50 16.25 -30.28
CA GLY A 479 18.57 17.59 -29.69
C GLY A 479 17.23 18.15 -29.22
N GLU A 480 16.15 17.40 -29.35
CA GLU A 480 14.85 17.77 -28.75
C GLU A 480 14.95 17.73 -27.21
N LYS A 481 14.35 18.72 -26.57
CA LYS A 481 14.32 18.80 -25.10
C LYS A 481 13.09 18.08 -24.56
N ILE A 482 13.33 17.23 -23.58
CA ILE A 482 12.30 16.57 -22.81
C ILE A 482 12.41 17.07 -21.36
N GLU A 483 11.34 17.65 -20.84
CA GLU A 483 11.34 18.26 -19.51
C GLU A 483 10.51 17.42 -18.53
N PRO A 484 11.09 17.02 -17.38
CA PRO A 484 10.35 16.31 -16.33
C PRO A 484 9.14 17.12 -15.84
N GLY A 485 8.04 16.41 -15.57
CA GLY A 485 6.80 17.03 -15.09
C GLY A 485 5.91 17.60 -16.19
N ASP A 486 6.24 17.40 -17.47
CA ASP A 486 5.39 17.86 -18.57
C ASP A 486 4.19 16.94 -18.80
N VAL A 487 3.08 17.55 -19.22
CA VAL A 487 1.89 16.89 -19.75
C VAL A 487 1.77 17.22 -21.22
N ALA A 488 1.98 16.23 -22.09
CA ALA A 488 1.94 16.41 -23.51
C ALA A 488 0.60 15.96 -24.10
N HIS A 489 0.06 16.76 -25.04
CA HIS A 489 -1.07 16.35 -25.86
C HIS A 489 -0.58 15.48 -27.03
N ILE A 490 -0.81 14.17 -26.91
CA ILE A 490 -0.34 13.19 -27.89
C ILE A 490 -1.41 12.92 -28.94
N THR A 491 -1.03 12.98 -30.24
CA THR A 491 -1.93 12.71 -31.36
C THR A 491 -1.35 11.63 -32.29
N ILE A 492 -2.13 10.59 -32.58
CA ILE A 492 -1.85 9.59 -33.62
C ILE A 492 -3.05 9.53 -34.56
N LYS A 493 -3.02 10.36 -35.59
CA LYS A 493 -4.16 10.55 -36.54
C LYS A 493 -4.56 9.25 -37.22
N SER A 494 -3.60 8.38 -37.53
CA SER A 494 -3.85 7.12 -38.24
C SER A 494 -4.81 6.17 -37.50
N ILE A 495 -4.88 6.26 -36.16
CA ILE A 495 -5.73 5.45 -35.31
C ILE A 495 -6.78 6.26 -34.56
N GLY A 496 -6.85 7.59 -34.77
CA GLY A 496 -7.78 8.47 -34.08
C GLY A 496 -7.47 8.69 -32.61
N TYR A 497 -6.22 8.46 -32.19
CA TYR A 497 -5.78 8.67 -30.82
C TYR A 497 -5.43 10.13 -30.57
N SER A 498 -5.97 10.75 -29.54
CA SER A 498 -5.70 12.13 -29.14
C SER A 498 -6.02 12.29 -27.66
N THR A 499 -5.00 12.47 -26.82
CA THR A 499 -5.17 12.58 -25.37
C THR A 499 -3.96 13.25 -24.71
N ASP A 500 -4.16 13.75 -23.49
CA ASP A 500 -3.09 14.30 -22.67
C ASP A 500 -2.45 13.18 -21.84
N LEU A 501 -1.13 13.07 -21.89
CA LEU A 501 -0.35 12.08 -21.18
C LEU A 501 0.74 12.73 -20.36
N LYS A 502 1.01 12.17 -19.17
CA LYS A 502 2.10 12.58 -18.28
C LYS A 502 3.41 11.94 -18.71
N LEU A 503 4.48 12.72 -18.76
CA LEU A 503 5.84 12.21 -18.97
C LEU A 503 6.31 11.52 -17.68
N VAL A 504 6.37 10.20 -17.69
CA VAL A 504 6.76 9.37 -16.52
C VAL A 504 8.19 8.85 -16.59
N GLY A 505 8.85 9.02 -17.73
CA GLY A 505 10.25 8.64 -17.90
C GLY A 505 10.83 9.21 -19.19
N TYR A 506 12.14 9.29 -19.23
CA TYR A 506 12.86 9.67 -20.46
C TYR A 506 14.26 9.04 -20.48
N GLN A 507 14.77 8.93 -21.71
CA GLN A 507 16.19 8.72 -21.97
C GLN A 507 16.67 9.81 -22.93
N ILE A 508 17.64 10.61 -22.50
CA ILE A 508 18.21 11.68 -23.28
C ILE A 508 19.70 11.49 -23.51
N TYR A 509 20.20 12.14 -24.55
CA TYR A 509 21.60 12.14 -24.95
C TYR A 509 22.11 13.59 -25.01
N PRO A 510 22.43 14.21 -23.85
CA PRO A 510 22.59 15.66 -23.74
C PRO A 510 23.72 16.22 -24.60
N TYR A 511 24.65 15.37 -25.03
CA TYR A 511 25.84 15.79 -25.79
C TYR A 511 25.92 15.18 -27.21
N SER A 512 24.95 14.32 -27.56
CA SER A 512 24.90 13.72 -28.90
C SER A 512 24.15 14.61 -29.88
N LYS A 513 24.56 14.53 -31.15
CA LYS A 513 23.83 15.13 -32.28
C LYS A 513 23.22 14.09 -33.20
N SER A 514 23.45 12.82 -32.90
CA SER A 514 23.03 11.68 -33.73
C SER A 514 22.02 10.79 -33.01
N GLN A 515 22.10 10.70 -31.70
CA GLN A 515 21.21 9.89 -30.91
C GLN A 515 19.84 10.56 -30.70
N GLN A 516 18.81 9.78 -30.73
CA GLN A 516 17.42 10.23 -30.59
C GLN A 516 16.92 10.01 -29.18
N PRO A 517 16.50 11.06 -28.47
CA PRO A 517 15.93 10.92 -27.15
C PRO A 517 14.55 10.27 -27.20
N THR A 518 14.17 9.61 -26.10
CA THR A 518 12.86 9.00 -25.94
C THR A 518 12.16 9.53 -24.71
N GLY A 519 10.86 9.76 -24.82
CA GLY A 519 9.97 10.07 -23.71
C GLY A 519 8.97 8.93 -23.51
N THR A 520 8.84 8.49 -22.27
CA THR A 520 7.81 7.52 -21.86
C THR A 520 6.66 8.27 -21.22
N TYR A 521 5.49 8.11 -21.80
CA TYR A 521 4.26 8.76 -21.36
C TYR A 521 3.28 7.72 -20.82
N ASN A 522 2.58 8.07 -19.76
CA ASN A 522 1.58 7.20 -19.15
C ASN A 522 0.26 7.96 -18.94
N SER A 523 -0.85 7.25 -19.07
CA SER A 523 -2.17 7.80 -18.82
C SER A 523 -2.80 7.25 -17.56
N ASN A 524 -3.77 8.01 -17.04
CA ASN A 524 -4.70 7.48 -16.07
C ASN A 524 -5.54 6.35 -16.71
N PRO A 525 -5.83 5.24 -16.03
CA PRO A 525 -6.50 4.04 -16.57
C PRO A 525 -7.80 4.28 -17.34
N THR A 526 -8.53 5.36 -17.03
CA THR A 526 -9.81 5.70 -17.67
C THR A 526 -9.72 5.99 -19.17
N ASN A 527 -8.59 6.51 -19.65
CA ASN A 527 -8.44 6.85 -21.08
C ASN A 527 -8.15 5.63 -21.98
N ILE A 528 -7.72 4.51 -21.40
CA ILE A 528 -7.39 3.27 -22.13
C ILE A 528 -8.64 2.61 -22.69
N LEU A 529 -9.73 2.63 -21.93
CA LEU A 529 -10.99 1.98 -22.31
C LEU A 529 -11.65 2.66 -23.51
N ASP A 530 -11.60 3.98 -23.55
CA ASP A 530 -12.12 4.76 -24.67
C ASP A 530 -11.31 4.46 -25.94
N TYR A 531 -10.01 4.33 -25.81
CA TYR A 531 -9.13 3.98 -26.93
C TYR A 531 -9.33 2.54 -27.41
N GLN A 532 -9.41 1.56 -26.52
CA GLN A 532 -9.70 0.17 -26.91
C GLN A 532 -11.08 0.04 -27.55
N SER A 533 -12.07 0.76 -27.02
CA SER A 533 -13.40 0.82 -27.62
C SER A 533 -13.36 1.46 -29.02
N ALA A 534 -12.56 2.51 -29.22
CA ALA A 534 -12.37 3.13 -30.52
C ALA A 534 -11.64 2.20 -31.51
N ILE A 535 -10.61 1.47 -31.07
CA ILE A 535 -9.95 0.44 -31.89
C ILE A 535 -10.90 -0.69 -32.25
N ASN A 536 -11.63 -1.24 -31.29
CA ASN A 536 -12.57 -2.33 -31.53
C ASN A 536 -13.68 -1.91 -32.48
N ASN A 537 -14.26 -0.71 -32.30
CA ASN A 537 -15.26 -0.16 -33.21
C ASN A 537 -14.71 0.04 -34.62
N ARG A 538 -13.44 0.41 -34.77
CA ARG A 538 -12.78 0.57 -36.06
C ARG A 538 -12.44 -0.77 -36.71
N LEU A 539 -12.00 -1.76 -35.92
CA LEU A 539 -11.78 -3.13 -36.38
C LEU A 539 -13.10 -3.74 -36.86
N ASP A 540 -14.18 -3.59 -36.08
CA ASP A 540 -15.51 -4.04 -36.45
C ASP A 540 -16.03 -3.34 -37.74
N GLY A 541 -15.79 -2.05 -37.85
CA GLY A 541 -16.09 -1.31 -39.06
C GLY A 541 -15.30 -1.79 -40.28
N SER A 542 -14.00 -2.09 -40.08
CA SER A 542 -13.13 -2.64 -41.13
C SER A 542 -13.51 -4.07 -41.50
N VAL A 543 -13.84 -4.91 -40.54
CA VAL A 543 -14.32 -6.29 -40.75
C VAL A 543 -15.66 -6.28 -41.50
N LYS A 544 -16.60 -5.40 -41.12
CA LYS A 544 -17.87 -5.24 -41.83
C LYS A 544 -17.66 -4.72 -43.28
N SER A 545 -16.74 -3.77 -43.49
CA SER A 545 -16.38 -3.29 -44.80
C SER A 545 -15.74 -4.38 -45.67
N LEU A 546 -14.82 -5.18 -45.11
CA LEU A 546 -14.20 -6.32 -45.82
C LEU A 546 -15.23 -7.41 -46.12
N SER A 547 -16.17 -7.70 -45.19
CA SER A 547 -17.24 -8.66 -45.42
C SER A 547 -18.17 -8.22 -46.55
N SER A 548 -18.58 -6.95 -46.57
CA SER A 548 -19.42 -6.42 -47.63
C SER A 548 -18.69 -6.39 -48.99
N GLN A 549 -17.38 -6.11 -49.01
CA GLN A 549 -16.57 -6.22 -50.24
C GLN A 549 -16.44 -7.67 -50.72
N LEU A 550 -16.29 -8.61 -49.81
CA LEU A 550 -16.22 -10.03 -50.13
C LEU A 550 -17.57 -10.54 -50.66
N GLU A 551 -18.69 -10.12 -50.06
CA GLU A 551 -20.04 -10.44 -50.55
C GLU A 551 -20.28 -9.87 -51.92
N ALA A 552 -19.93 -8.60 -52.16
CA ALA A 552 -20.03 -7.97 -53.46
C ALA A 552 -19.15 -8.65 -54.51
N SER A 553 -17.93 -9.06 -54.13
CA SER A 553 -17.01 -9.82 -54.98
C SER A 553 -17.57 -11.21 -55.31
N THR A 554 -18.16 -11.88 -54.33
CA THR A 554 -18.79 -13.22 -54.48
C THR A 554 -20.04 -13.12 -55.38
N ALA A 555 -20.88 -12.11 -55.17
CA ALA A 555 -22.05 -11.85 -56.00
C ALA A 555 -21.64 -11.53 -57.48
N ASN A 556 -20.57 -10.76 -57.65
CA ASN A 556 -20.04 -10.45 -58.97
C ASN A 556 -19.46 -11.69 -59.66
N ARG A 557 -18.77 -12.58 -58.94
CA ARG A 557 -18.31 -13.88 -59.46
C ARG A 557 -19.49 -14.78 -59.84
N GLN A 558 -20.52 -14.86 -59.05
CA GLN A 558 -21.74 -15.63 -59.37
C GLN A 558 -22.45 -15.06 -60.58
N TRP A 559 -22.51 -13.73 -60.72
CA TRP A 559 -23.10 -13.07 -61.91
C TRP A 559 -22.30 -13.40 -63.16
N ILE A 560 -20.95 -13.30 -63.15
CA ILE A 560 -20.07 -13.66 -64.25
C ILE A 560 -20.23 -15.14 -64.62
N THR A 561 -20.33 -16.04 -63.65
CA THR A 561 -20.50 -17.47 -63.89
C THR A 561 -21.88 -17.77 -64.52
N ARG A 562 -22.97 -17.10 -64.07
CA ARG A 562 -24.30 -17.19 -64.72
C ARG A 562 -24.28 -16.69 -66.14
N LYS A 563 -23.66 -15.51 -66.39
CA LYS A 563 -23.53 -14.96 -67.73
C LYS A 563 -22.71 -15.85 -68.68
N ALA A 564 -21.68 -16.50 -68.18
CA ALA A 564 -20.90 -17.47 -68.95
C ALA A 564 -21.72 -18.74 -69.26
N ALA A 565 -22.51 -19.22 -68.32
CA ALA A 565 -23.40 -20.35 -68.55
C ALA A 565 -24.56 -20.03 -69.54
N GLU A 566 -25.15 -18.81 -69.45
CA GLU A 566 -26.15 -18.31 -70.42
C GLU A 566 -25.57 -18.21 -71.82
N ARG A 567 -24.34 -17.73 -72.01
CA ARG A 567 -23.62 -17.66 -73.32
C ARG A 567 -23.24 -19.03 -73.85
N GLY A 568 -22.88 -19.96 -72.95
CA GLY A 568 -22.58 -21.36 -73.34
C GLY A 568 -23.80 -22.15 -73.84
N ASN A 569 -25.01 -21.77 -73.36
CA ASN A 569 -26.27 -22.42 -73.75
C ASN A 569 -26.89 -21.80 -75.06
N THR A 570 -26.42 -20.60 -75.52
CA THR A 570 -26.89 -19.99 -76.75
C THR A 570 -26.02 -20.31 -77.98
N GLY A 571 -24.92 -21.10 -77.78
CA GLY A 571 -23.98 -21.50 -78.85
C GLY A 571 -24.18 -22.87 -79.44
N GLY A 572 -25.32 -23.53 -79.25
CA GLY A 572 -25.54 -24.90 -79.69
C GLY A 572 -26.83 -25.13 -80.45
N GLN A 573 -27.10 -24.34 -81.50
CA GLN A 573 -28.02 -24.75 -82.55
C GLN A 573 -27.74 -23.87 -83.81
N GLU A 574 -26.72 -24.28 -84.55
CA GLU A 574 -26.77 -24.10 -86.00
C GLU A 574 -26.76 -25.48 -86.64
N ASN A 575 -27.93 -25.86 -87.14
CA ASN A 575 -28.10 -27.00 -88.04
C ASN A 575 -27.39 -26.77 -89.34
N VAL A 576 -26.51 -27.70 -89.66
CA VAL A 576 -26.05 -27.91 -91.04
C VAL A 576 -27.07 -28.76 -91.79
N THR A 577 -27.72 -28.22 -92.80
CA THR A 577 -28.16 -28.94 -93.95
C THR A 577 -27.62 -28.21 -95.19
#